data_98313d13b3e8bb07f967ad6900475614
#
_entry.id   98313d13b3e8bb07f967ad6900475614
#
_cell.length_a   1.000
_cell.length_b   1.000
_cell.length_c   1.000
_cell.angle_alpha   90.00
_cell.angle_beta   90.00
_cell.angle_gamma   90.00
#
_symmetry.space_group_name_H-M   'P 1'
#
loop_
_entity.id
_entity.type
_entity.pdbx_description
1 polymer ?
#
loop_
_entity_poly.entity_id
_entity_poly.type
_entity_poly.pdbx_seq_one_letter_code
_entity_poly.pdbx_strand_id
1 'polypeptide(L)'
;RSSAASDVYKRQFAACAAWGLMSPLGKDAMAHGISGLALVSFRAVGAALCFWLTSLLGRHKEDVAPRDLLMFFFAGMLAIVFNQCCFTIGLSLTSPVNASIVTTTLPIVTMILAALFLKEPVTNKKVLGIFCGAIGALLLILGNGHAAQNGNGNLTGDLLCLTAQCSFAVYLTIFKKLIQKYTVVTCMKWMFTYATIVILPFTYKDLAILPWAEIPATTWFETAFVVFVATYLAYIMMMTGQKLLRPTIVSMYNYVQPIVACIVSVATGLGVFGWSQGAAVLLVFGGVWLVTQSKSRADLKTEHPSHTDPES
;
A
#
# COMPACT_ATOMS: atom_id res chain seq x y z
N ARG A 1 -0.36 5.36 27.14
CA ARG A 1 -1.19 4.75 26.06
C ARG A 1 -1.34 5.68 24.84
N SER A 2 -1.38 7.02 24.99
CA SER A 2 -1.52 7.95 23.85
C SER A 2 -0.27 8.05 22.96
N SER A 3 0.94 7.95 23.52
CA SER A 3 2.21 8.02 22.78
C SER A 3 2.38 6.84 21.82
N ALA A 4 2.18 5.61 22.28
CA ALA A 4 2.32 4.42 21.43
C ALA A 4 1.30 4.38 20.28
N ALA A 5 0.07 4.85 20.50
CA ALA A 5 -0.93 4.96 19.43
C ALA A 5 -0.51 6.02 18.40
N SER A 6 -0.02 7.18 18.84
CA SER A 6 0.50 8.23 17.96
C SER A 6 1.63 7.71 17.05
N ASP A 7 2.53 6.89 17.60
CA ASP A 7 3.67 6.34 16.85
C ASP A 7 3.25 5.36 15.75
N VAL A 8 2.16 4.61 15.97
CA VAL A 8 1.61 3.72 14.94
C VAL A 8 1.06 4.51 13.75
N TYR A 9 0.33 5.59 14.00
CA TYR A 9 -0.18 6.46 12.94
C TYR A 9 0.95 7.17 12.17
N LYS A 10 2.00 7.62 12.87
CA LYS A 10 3.20 8.20 12.23
C LYS A 10 3.90 7.20 11.32
N ARG A 11 4.06 5.94 11.77
CA ARG A 11 4.65 4.87 10.94
C ARG A 11 3.80 4.60 9.70
N GLN A 12 2.47 4.54 9.85
CA GLN A 12 1.56 4.35 8.72
C GLN A 12 1.67 5.50 7.71
N PHE A 13 1.71 6.74 8.20
CA PHE A 13 1.93 7.92 7.37
C PHE A 13 3.27 7.84 6.63
N ALA A 14 4.37 7.53 7.34
CA ALA A 14 5.71 7.43 6.75
C ALA A 14 5.80 6.33 5.68
N ALA A 15 5.15 5.17 5.89
CA ALA A 15 5.07 4.12 4.88
C ALA A 15 4.39 4.60 3.59
N CYS A 16 3.25 5.26 3.72
CA CYS A 16 2.50 5.79 2.58
C CYS A 16 3.22 6.97 1.91
N ALA A 17 3.95 7.79 2.67
CA ALA A 17 4.81 8.83 2.13
C ALA A 17 5.96 8.23 1.31
N ALA A 18 6.61 7.17 1.79
CA ALA A 18 7.64 6.45 1.04
C ALA A 18 7.10 5.88 -0.28
N TRP A 19 5.87 5.35 -0.28
CA TRP A 19 5.21 4.89 -1.52
C TRP A 19 4.83 6.03 -2.46
N GLY A 20 4.45 7.20 -1.93
CA GLY A 20 4.22 8.40 -2.73
C GLY A 20 5.48 8.87 -3.45
N LEU A 21 6.64 8.83 -2.78
CA LEU A 21 7.95 9.11 -3.37
C LEU A 21 8.41 8.05 -4.37
N MET A 22 8.02 6.79 -4.15
CA MET A 22 8.37 5.69 -5.05
C MET A 22 7.85 5.90 -6.48
N SER A 23 6.69 6.55 -6.64
CA SER A 23 6.07 6.70 -7.96
C SER A 23 6.93 7.52 -8.94
N PRO A 24 7.41 8.74 -8.60
CA PRO A 24 8.30 9.49 -9.51
C PRO A 24 9.66 8.81 -9.68
N LEU A 25 10.29 8.32 -8.59
CA LEU A 25 11.61 7.69 -8.66
C LEU A 25 11.58 6.37 -9.45
N GLY A 26 10.55 5.55 -9.25
CA GLY A 26 10.37 4.33 -10.02
C GLY A 26 10.12 4.60 -11.51
N LYS A 27 9.40 5.68 -11.85
CA LYS A 27 9.22 6.11 -13.24
C LYS A 27 10.52 6.57 -13.88
N ASP A 28 11.32 7.33 -13.14
CA ASP A 28 12.62 7.79 -13.64
C ASP A 28 13.56 6.61 -13.87
N ALA A 29 13.63 5.68 -12.92
CA ALA A 29 14.39 4.44 -13.08
C ALA A 29 13.93 3.63 -14.31
N MET A 30 12.62 3.56 -14.58
CA MET A 30 12.09 2.89 -15.76
C MET A 30 12.43 3.61 -17.06
N ALA A 31 12.54 4.93 -17.06
CA ALA A 31 12.95 5.71 -18.22
C ALA A 31 14.45 5.55 -18.55
N HIS A 32 15.28 5.16 -17.57
CA HIS A 32 16.72 5.04 -17.69
C HIS A 32 17.23 3.58 -17.69
N GLY A 33 16.45 2.66 -18.23
CA GLY A 33 16.89 1.31 -18.58
C GLY A 33 16.45 0.18 -17.66
N ILE A 34 15.75 0.45 -16.57
CA ILE A 34 15.19 -0.61 -15.71
C ILE A 34 13.73 -0.85 -16.08
N SER A 35 13.39 -2.00 -16.65
CA SER A 35 12.00 -2.32 -16.96
C SER A 35 11.14 -2.40 -15.69
N GLY A 36 9.83 -2.13 -15.81
CA GLY A 36 8.90 -2.22 -14.66
C GLY A 36 8.91 -3.61 -14.00
N LEU A 37 9.00 -4.68 -14.79
CA LEU A 37 9.07 -6.06 -14.28
C LEU A 37 10.41 -6.35 -13.59
N ALA A 38 11.52 -5.81 -14.12
CA ALA A 38 12.83 -5.88 -13.45
C ALA A 38 12.79 -5.15 -12.09
N LEU A 39 12.16 -3.97 -12.03
CA LEU A 39 12.01 -3.22 -10.79
C LEU A 39 11.19 -4.00 -9.74
N VAL A 40 10.09 -4.66 -10.16
CA VAL A 40 9.31 -5.55 -9.27
C VAL A 40 10.17 -6.70 -8.76
N SER A 41 11.03 -7.28 -9.61
CA SER A 41 11.95 -8.35 -9.22
C SER A 41 12.98 -7.87 -8.20
N PHE A 42 13.61 -6.72 -8.41
CA PHE A 42 14.54 -6.12 -7.45
C PHE A 42 13.87 -5.86 -6.11
N ARG A 43 12.63 -5.38 -6.10
CA ARG A 43 11.84 -5.20 -4.88
C ARG A 43 11.58 -6.52 -4.15
N ALA A 44 11.15 -7.56 -4.87
CA ALA A 44 10.82 -8.86 -4.29
C ALA A 44 12.08 -9.52 -3.70
N VAL A 45 13.14 -9.64 -4.50
CA VAL A 45 14.41 -10.26 -4.08
C VAL A 45 15.08 -9.45 -2.98
N GLY A 46 15.24 -8.14 -3.18
CA GLY A 46 15.91 -7.27 -2.22
C GLY A 46 15.21 -7.23 -0.87
N ALA A 47 13.87 -7.13 -0.86
CA ALA A 47 13.11 -7.20 0.39
C ALA A 47 13.20 -8.58 1.05
N ALA A 48 13.10 -9.69 0.29
CA ALA A 48 13.28 -11.03 0.83
C ALA A 48 14.64 -11.18 1.52
N LEU A 49 15.72 -10.76 0.86
CA LEU A 49 17.07 -10.78 1.43
C LEU A 49 17.16 -9.93 2.70
N CYS A 50 16.64 -8.70 2.70
CA CYS A 50 16.63 -7.84 3.87
C CYS A 50 15.87 -8.46 5.06
N PHE A 51 14.69 -9.05 4.81
CA PHE A 51 13.90 -9.69 5.86
C PHE A 51 14.55 -10.97 6.38
N TRP A 52 15.20 -11.76 5.51
CA TRP A 52 15.98 -12.92 5.96
C TRP A 52 17.18 -12.50 6.79
N LEU A 53 17.94 -11.48 6.36
CA LEU A 53 19.07 -10.95 7.11
C LEU A 53 18.62 -10.45 8.49
N THR A 54 17.53 -9.66 8.53
CA THR A 54 16.95 -9.19 9.79
C THR A 54 16.50 -10.35 10.69
N SER A 55 15.91 -11.40 10.12
CA SER A 55 15.49 -12.59 10.85
C SER A 55 16.68 -13.39 11.40
N LEU A 56 17.79 -13.44 10.66
CA LEU A 56 19.01 -14.14 11.09
C LEU A 56 19.75 -13.37 12.20
N LEU A 57 19.79 -12.04 12.09
CA LEU A 57 20.40 -11.17 13.11
C LEU A 57 19.53 -11.04 14.37
N GLY A 58 18.23 -11.26 14.25
CA GLY A 58 17.29 -11.26 15.36
C GLY A 58 17.51 -12.49 16.27
N ARG A 59 17.50 -12.28 17.59
CA ARG A 59 17.71 -13.36 18.59
C ARG A 59 16.50 -14.31 18.70
N HIS A 60 15.35 -13.94 18.20
CA HIS A 60 14.12 -14.73 18.30
C HIS A 60 13.82 -15.44 16.98
N LYS A 61 14.05 -16.74 16.93
CA LYS A 61 13.55 -17.61 15.87
C LYS A 61 12.10 -17.94 16.21
N GLU A 62 11.18 -17.55 15.32
CA GLU A 62 9.77 -17.81 15.45
C GLU A 62 9.41 -19.01 14.57
N ASP A 63 8.93 -20.09 15.19
CA ASP A 63 8.47 -21.26 14.46
C ASP A 63 7.10 -21.01 13.85
N VAL A 64 6.97 -21.29 12.57
CA VAL A 64 5.73 -21.08 11.80
C VAL A 64 5.08 -22.42 11.53
N ALA A 65 3.83 -22.56 11.95
CA ALA A 65 3.07 -23.78 11.68
C ALA A 65 2.94 -24.02 10.15
N PRO A 66 3.02 -25.28 9.68
CA PRO A 66 2.96 -25.60 8.23
C PRO A 66 1.71 -25.05 7.54
N ARG A 67 0.58 -25.05 8.24
CA ARG A 67 -0.67 -24.46 7.74
C ARG A 67 -0.54 -22.95 7.52
N ASP A 68 0.14 -22.25 8.42
CA ASP A 68 0.31 -20.82 8.34
C ASP A 68 1.35 -20.42 7.27
N LEU A 69 2.32 -21.30 6.96
CA LEU A 69 3.20 -21.14 5.79
C LEU A 69 2.41 -21.11 4.49
N LEU A 70 1.44 -22.00 4.34
CA LEU A 70 0.53 -22.00 3.18
C LEU A 70 -0.32 -20.73 3.15
N MET A 71 -0.77 -20.23 4.31
CA MET A 71 -1.51 -18.97 4.38
C MET A 71 -0.60 -17.77 4.03
N PHE A 72 0.68 -17.77 4.41
CA PHE A 72 1.63 -16.75 3.97
C PHE A 72 1.90 -16.79 2.47
N PHE A 73 1.86 -17.97 1.83
CA PHE A 73 1.90 -18.07 0.37
C PHE A 73 0.73 -17.28 -0.25
N PHE A 74 -0.52 -17.55 0.14
CA PHE A 74 -1.67 -16.84 -0.41
C PHE A 74 -1.66 -15.35 -0.06
N ALA A 75 -1.23 -14.98 1.16
CA ALA A 75 -1.08 -13.59 1.55
C ALA A 75 -0.03 -12.88 0.68
N GLY A 76 1.11 -13.52 0.40
CA GLY A 76 2.16 -13.02 -0.50
C GLY A 76 1.67 -12.88 -1.94
N MET A 77 0.88 -13.85 -2.43
CA MET A 77 0.26 -13.75 -3.75
C MET A 77 -0.62 -12.51 -3.87
N LEU A 78 -1.49 -12.28 -2.90
CA LEU A 78 -2.45 -11.17 -2.94
C LEU A 78 -1.76 -9.81 -2.69
N ALA A 79 -0.93 -9.72 -1.66
CA ALA A 79 -0.34 -8.45 -1.23
C ALA A 79 0.85 -7.99 -2.08
N ILE A 80 1.58 -8.92 -2.68
CA ILE A 80 2.83 -8.64 -3.38
C ILE A 80 2.70 -9.00 -4.86
N VAL A 81 2.47 -10.26 -5.20
CA VAL A 81 2.50 -10.70 -6.61
C VAL A 81 1.38 -10.04 -7.40
N PHE A 82 0.12 -10.34 -7.09
CA PHE A 82 -1.01 -9.77 -7.85
C PHE A 82 -1.09 -8.26 -7.72
N ASN A 83 -0.89 -7.71 -6.51
CA ASN A 83 -0.96 -6.27 -6.33
C ASN A 83 0.12 -5.55 -7.15
N GLN A 84 1.39 -5.94 -7.03
CA GLN A 84 2.47 -5.22 -7.70
C GLN A 84 2.53 -5.51 -9.20
N CYS A 85 2.36 -6.76 -9.64
CA CYS A 85 2.41 -7.10 -11.06
C CYS A 85 1.22 -6.50 -11.81
N CYS A 86 -0.02 -6.68 -11.30
CA CYS A 86 -1.20 -6.10 -11.93
C CYS A 86 -1.13 -4.57 -11.97
N PHE A 87 -0.65 -3.93 -10.89
CA PHE A 87 -0.49 -2.48 -10.87
C PHE A 87 0.55 -2.01 -11.89
N THR A 88 1.73 -2.65 -11.94
CA THR A 88 2.81 -2.25 -12.85
C THR A 88 2.44 -2.48 -14.31
N ILE A 89 1.83 -3.62 -14.64
CA ILE A 89 1.33 -3.90 -16.00
C ILE A 89 0.18 -2.96 -16.32
N GLY A 90 -0.76 -2.74 -15.39
CA GLY A 90 -1.85 -1.79 -15.56
C GLY A 90 -1.33 -0.39 -15.87
N LEU A 91 -0.37 0.11 -15.09
CA LEU A 91 0.27 1.42 -15.29
C LEU A 91 1.00 1.55 -16.64
N SER A 92 1.55 0.47 -17.17
CA SER A 92 2.17 0.48 -18.51
C SER A 92 1.15 0.63 -19.63
N LEU A 93 -0.09 0.17 -19.42
CA LEU A 93 -1.17 0.20 -20.39
C LEU A 93 -2.10 1.42 -20.26
N THR A 94 -2.19 2.02 -19.09
CA THR A 94 -3.06 3.20 -18.85
C THR A 94 -2.26 4.44 -18.48
N SER A 95 -2.93 5.59 -18.39
CA SER A 95 -2.28 6.81 -17.95
C SER A 95 -1.99 6.77 -16.43
N PRO A 96 -0.90 7.43 -15.99
CA PRO A 96 -0.62 7.56 -14.55
C PRO A 96 -1.75 8.23 -13.76
N VAL A 97 -2.50 9.12 -14.41
CA VAL A 97 -3.68 9.78 -13.83
C VAL A 97 -4.77 8.75 -13.56
N ASN A 98 -5.13 7.94 -14.57
CA ASN A 98 -6.14 6.91 -14.41
C ASN A 98 -5.74 5.87 -13.35
N ALA A 99 -4.51 5.37 -13.39
CA ALA A 99 -3.98 4.46 -12.38
C ALA A 99 -4.11 5.06 -10.98
N SER A 100 -3.76 6.35 -10.79
CA SER A 100 -3.89 7.06 -9.53
C SER A 100 -5.36 7.21 -9.09
N ILE A 101 -6.27 7.51 -10.00
CA ILE A 101 -7.72 7.57 -9.73
C ILE A 101 -8.21 6.20 -9.23
N VAL A 102 -7.82 5.13 -9.91
CA VAL A 102 -8.22 3.78 -9.52
C VAL A 102 -7.69 3.42 -8.13
N THR A 103 -6.49 3.85 -7.74
CA THR A 103 -5.95 3.56 -6.39
C THR A 103 -6.78 4.19 -5.28
N THR A 104 -7.53 5.25 -5.54
CA THR A 104 -8.44 5.87 -4.55
C THR A 104 -9.62 4.95 -4.18
N THR A 105 -9.88 3.89 -4.94
CA THR A 105 -10.93 2.91 -4.64
C THR A 105 -10.56 1.97 -3.49
N LEU A 106 -9.28 1.82 -3.15
CA LEU A 106 -8.82 0.89 -2.13
C LEU A 106 -9.55 1.02 -0.79
N PRO A 107 -9.73 2.21 -0.18
CA PRO A 107 -10.45 2.33 1.08
C PRO A 107 -11.92 1.94 0.98
N ILE A 108 -12.55 2.17 -0.16
CA ILE A 108 -13.96 1.80 -0.41
C ILE A 108 -14.08 0.27 -0.42
N VAL A 109 -13.24 -0.41 -1.22
CA VAL A 109 -13.23 -1.87 -1.31
C VAL A 109 -12.88 -2.48 0.05
N THR A 110 -11.87 -1.94 0.73
CA THR A 110 -11.47 -2.42 2.06
C THR A 110 -12.59 -2.26 3.09
N MET A 111 -13.34 -1.15 3.06
CA MET A 111 -14.49 -0.95 3.96
C MET A 111 -15.57 -2.02 3.74
N ILE A 112 -15.91 -2.30 2.48
CA ILE A 112 -16.91 -3.31 2.12
C ILE A 112 -16.45 -4.69 2.60
N LEU A 113 -15.22 -5.09 2.27
CA LEU A 113 -14.67 -6.39 2.68
C LEU A 113 -14.51 -6.50 4.20
N ALA A 114 -14.09 -5.44 4.89
CA ALA A 114 -14.00 -5.43 6.35
C ALA A 114 -15.38 -5.55 7.01
N ALA A 115 -16.41 -4.94 6.44
CA ALA A 115 -17.78 -5.11 6.92
C ALA A 115 -18.26 -6.56 6.74
N LEU A 116 -17.99 -7.17 5.59
CA LEU A 116 -18.41 -8.54 5.28
C LEU A 116 -17.65 -9.60 6.09
N PHE A 117 -16.32 -9.56 6.07
CA PHE A 117 -15.47 -10.61 6.65
C PHE A 117 -15.12 -10.38 8.12
N LEU A 118 -14.89 -9.14 8.54
CA LEU A 118 -14.50 -8.81 9.91
C LEU A 118 -15.69 -8.30 10.73
N LYS A 119 -16.86 -8.14 10.09
CA LYS A 119 -18.07 -7.56 10.73
C LYS A 119 -17.78 -6.20 11.36
N GLU A 120 -16.92 -5.40 10.70
CA GLU A 120 -16.70 -4.01 11.09
C GLU A 120 -17.96 -3.17 10.86
N PRO A 121 -18.38 -2.33 11.82
CA PRO A 121 -19.54 -1.48 11.63
C PRO A 121 -19.29 -0.45 10.52
N VAL A 122 -20.26 -0.29 9.63
CA VAL A 122 -20.29 0.79 8.64
C VAL A 122 -21.00 1.97 9.28
N THR A 123 -20.24 2.97 9.72
CA THR A 123 -20.78 4.17 10.36
C THR A 123 -20.78 5.34 9.39
N ASN A 124 -21.68 6.31 9.59
CA ASN A 124 -21.74 7.51 8.76
C ASN A 124 -20.40 8.28 8.76
N LYS A 125 -19.69 8.32 9.91
CA LYS A 125 -18.34 8.92 10.01
C LYS A 125 -17.34 8.19 9.10
N LYS A 126 -17.39 6.86 9.03
CA LYS A 126 -16.51 6.05 8.18
C LYS A 126 -16.80 6.31 6.71
N VAL A 127 -18.05 6.26 6.30
CA VAL A 127 -18.49 6.52 4.91
C VAL A 127 -18.09 7.94 4.50
N LEU A 128 -18.50 8.95 5.28
CA LEU A 128 -18.19 10.35 5.00
C LEU A 128 -16.68 10.59 4.90
N GLY A 129 -15.89 10.04 5.84
CA GLY A 129 -14.43 10.20 5.83
C GLY A 129 -13.77 9.56 4.60
N ILE A 130 -14.23 8.39 4.16
CA ILE A 130 -13.72 7.74 2.94
C ILE A 130 -14.03 8.59 1.71
N PHE A 131 -15.26 9.09 1.58
CA PHE A 131 -15.62 9.95 0.44
C PHE A 131 -14.89 11.30 0.46
N CYS A 132 -14.75 11.95 1.62
CA CYS A 132 -13.97 13.17 1.73
C CYS A 132 -12.50 12.94 1.33
N GLY A 133 -11.89 11.86 1.80
CA GLY A 133 -10.52 11.48 1.43
C GLY A 133 -10.39 11.19 -0.07
N ALA A 134 -11.35 10.47 -0.66
CA ALA A 134 -11.36 10.18 -2.10
C ALA A 134 -11.49 11.46 -2.95
N ILE A 135 -12.40 12.36 -2.59
CA ILE A 135 -12.58 13.64 -3.28
C ILE A 135 -11.30 14.47 -3.17
N GLY A 136 -10.70 14.58 -1.98
CA GLY A 136 -9.43 15.28 -1.78
C GLY A 136 -8.30 14.70 -2.62
N ALA A 137 -8.14 13.39 -2.65
CA ALA A 137 -7.14 12.71 -3.47
C ALA A 137 -7.37 12.94 -4.97
N LEU A 138 -8.62 12.88 -5.44
CA LEU A 138 -8.97 13.17 -6.83
C LEU A 138 -8.68 14.61 -7.22
N LEU A 139 -8.96 15.59 -6.35
CA LEU A 139 -8.62 17.00 -6.60
C LEU A 139 -7.12 17.22 -6.75
N LEU A 140 -6.29 16.50 -5.95
CA LEU A 140 -4.83 16.57 -6.11
C LEU A 140 -4.36 15.96 -7.43
N ILE A 141 -4.91 14.80 -7.80
CA ILE A 141 -4.53 14.08 -9.03
C ILE A 141 -4.91 14.90 -10.26
N LEU A 142 -6.14 15.41 -10.31
CA LEU A 142 -6.66 16.16 -11.46
C LEU A 142 -6.13 17.60 -11.51
N GLY A 143 -5.84 18.19 -10.35
CA GLY A 143 -5.31 19.57 -10.25
C GLY A 143 -3.86 19.74 -10.73
N ASN A 144 -3.10 18.66 -10.83
CA ASN A 144 -1.76 18.65 -11.43
C ASN A 144 -1.85 18.56 -12.96
N GLY A 145 -2.49 19.52 -13.59
CA GLY A 145 -2.98 19.55 -14.97
C GLY A 145 -2.05 19.15 -16.13
N HIS A 146 -0.73 18.98 -15.90
CA HIS A 146 0.19 18.46 -16.92
C HIS A 146 0.12 16.92 -17.10
N ALA A 147 -0.46 16.21 -16.14
CA ALA A 147 -0.64 14.76 -16.22
C ALA A 147 -1.85 14.32 -17.06
N ALA A 148 -2.77 15.24 -17.32
CA ALA A 148 -4.01 14.94 -18.04
C ALA A 148 -3.88 14.96 -19.58
N GLN A 149 -2.79 15.52 -20.13
CA GLN A 149 -2.72 15.81 -21.57
C GLN A 149 -2.26 14.65 -22.46
N ASN A 150 -1.77 13.53 -21.94
CA ASN A 150 -1.12 12.51 -22.78
C ASN A 150 -1.62 11.08 -22.56
N GLY A 151 -2.90 10.83 -22.44
CA GLY A 151 -3.27 9.43 -22.36
C GLY A 151 -4.74 9.12 -22.57
N ASN A 152 -5.07 8.58 -23.71
CA ASN A 152 -6.26 7.74 -23.85
C ASN A 152 -6.14 6.60 -22.83
N GLY A 153 -6.96 6.64 -21.77
CA GLY A 153 -7.01 5.56 -20.80
C GLY A 153 -7.33 4.24 -21.49
N ASN A 154 -6.58 3.20 -21.13
CA ASN A 154 -6.87 1.85 -21.62
C ASN A 154 -7.67 1.12 -20.56
N LEU A 155 -8.89 0.73 -20.89
CA LEU A 155 -9.78 0.00 -19.97
C LEU A 155 -9.12 -1.24 -19.37
N THR A 156 -8.31 -1.97 -20.14
CA THR A 156 -7.57 -3.14 -19.64
C THR A 156 -6.57 -2.74 -18.56
N GLY A 157 -5.84 -1.63 -18.77
CA GLY A 157 -4.92 -1.09 -17.78
C GLY A 157 -5.63 -0.65 -16.50
N ASP A 158 -6.76 0.03 -16.62
CA ASP A 158 -7.57 0.47 -15.49
C ASP A 158 -8.13 -0.72 -14.69
N LEU A 159 -8.61 -1.78 -15.38
CA LEU A 159 -9.09 -3.00 -14.75
C LEU A 159 -7.96 -3.77 -14.03
N LEU A 160 -6.76 -3.80 -14.59
CA LEU A 160 -5.60 -4.38 -13.91
C LEU A 160 -5.25 -3.59 -12.64
N CYS A 161 -5.23 -2.27 -12.71
CA CYS A 161 -5.03 -1.42 -11.53
C CYS A 161 -6.12 -1.67 -10.47
N LEU A 162 -7.39 -1.79 -10.87
CA LEU A 162 -8.49 -2.12 -9.95
C LEU A 162 -8.31 -3.51 -9.33
N THR A 163 -7.91 -4.50 -10.12
CA THR A 163 -7.61 -5.86 -9.63
C THR A 163 -6.50 -5.83 -8.58
N ALA A 164 -5.47 -5.02 -8.80
CA ALA A 164 -4.40 -4.81 -7.81
C ALA A 164 -4.95 -4.26 -6.48
N GLN A 165 -5.84 -3.25 -6.52
CA GLN A 165 -6.44 -2.69 -5.31
C GLN A 165 -7.37 -3.69 -4.62
N CYS A 166 -8.18 -4.42 -5.37
CA CYS A 166 -9.05 -5.48 -4.83
C CYS A 166 -8.21 -6.59 -4.16
N SER A 167 -7.14 -7.03 -4.80
CA SER A 167 -6.21 -8.03 -4.26
C SER A 167 -5.61 -7.58 -2.92
N PHE A 168 -5.17 -6.33 -2.85
CA PHE A 168 -4.61 -5.77 -1.62
C PHE A 168 -5.67 -5.60 -0.52
N ALA A 169 -6.88 -5.17 -0.87
CA ALA A 169 -8.00 -5.07 0.08
C ALA A 169 -8.39 -6.44 0.68
N VAL A 170 -8.41 -7.49 -0.15
CA VAL A 170 -8.64 -8.88 0.30
C VAL A 170 -7.55 -9.31 1.28
N TYR A 171 -6.28 -9.04 0.95
CA TYR A 171 -5.17 -9.31 1.86
C TYR A 171 -5.33 -8.59 3.21
N LEU A 172 -5.59 -7.28 3.19
CA LEU A 172 -5.76 -6.47 4.41
C LEU A 172 -6.86 -7.01 5.34
N THR A 173 -7.90 -7.61 4.77
CA THR A 173 -9.08 -8.07 5.53
C THR A 173 -8.97 -9.52 5.95
N ILE A 174 -8.71 -10.44 5.02
CA ILE A 174 -8.75 -11.88 5.30
C ILE A 174 -7.56 -12.34 6.15
N PHE A 175 -6.35 -11.82 5.86
CA PHE A 175 -5.13 -12.27 6.53
C PHE A 175 -4.81 -11.50 7.81
N LYS A 176 -5.68 -10.60 8.26
CA LYS A 176 -5.46 -9.82 9.49
C LYS A 176 -5.11 -10.68 10.70
N LYS A 177 -5.85 -11.77 10.92
CA LYS A 177 -5.62 -12.69 12.05
C LYS A 177 -4.27 -13.39 11.97
N LEU A 178 -3.87 -13.83 10.76
CA LEU A 178 -2.55 -14.43 10.51
C LEU A 178 -1.42 -13.46 10.84
N ILE A 179 -1.54 -12.22 10.35
CA ILE A 179 -0.56 -11.16 10.57
C ILE A 179 -0.39 -10.81 12.04
N GLN A 180 -1.48 -10.84 12.81
CA GLN A 180 -1.45 -10.58 14.25
C GLN A 180 -0.75 -11.68 15.05
N LYS A 181 -0.72 -12.90 14.53
CA LYS A 181 -0.16 -14.07 15.21
C LYS A 181 1.37 -14.07 15.25
N TYR A 182 2.04 -13.56 14.21
CA TYR A 182 3.48 -13.63 14.03
C TYR A 182 4.13 -12.25 14.06
N THR A 183 5.46 -12.19 14.26
CA THR A 183 6.21 -10.93 14.17
C THR A 183 6.16 -10.35 12.75
N VAL A 184 6.37 -9.04 12.61
CA VAL A 184 6.38 -8.36 11.30
C VAL A 184 7.45 -8.98 10.40
N VAL A 185 8.63 -9.25 10.94
CA VAL A 185 9.75 -9.82 10.19
C VAL A 185 9.41 -11.21 9.68
N THR A 186 8.81 -12.07 10.52
CA THR A 186 8.40 -13.43 10.13
C THR A 186 7.33 -13.40 9.03
N CYS A 187 6.31 -12.55 9.15
CA CYS A 187 5.29 -12.40 8.11
C CYS A 187 5.91 -11.98 6.78
N MET A 188 6.71 -10.90 6.79
CA MET A 188 7.29 -10.34 5.57
C MET A 188 8.33 -11.27 4.96
N LYS A 189 9.17 -11.91 5.77
CA LYS A 189 10.14 -12.89 5.31
C LYS A 189 9.49 -13.95 4.42
N TRP A 190 8.45 -14.61 4.92
CA TRP A 190 7.78 -15.68 4.17
C TRP A 190 7.00 -15.15 2.96
N MET A 191 6.26 -14.05 3.12
CA MET A 191 5.49 -13.47 2.01
C MET A 191 6.40 -13.02 0.86
N PHE A 192 7.52 -12.35 1.14
CA PHE A 192 8.47 -11.94 0.09
C PHE A 192 9.26 -13.12 -0.49
N THR A 193 9.54 -14.16 0.29
CA THR A 193 10.14 -15.41 -0.23
C THR A 193 9.25 -16.05 -1.27
N TYR A 194 7.96 -16.26 -0.95
CA TYR A 194 7.03 -16.84 -1.90
C TYR A 194 6.80 -15.93 -3.11
N ALA A 195 6.70 -14.63 -2.90
CA ALA A 195 6.60 -13.68 -4.00
C ALA A 195 7.83 -13.75 -4.94
N THR A 196 9.04 -13.84 -4.38
CA THR A 196 10.26 -13.99 -5.15
C THR A 196 10.26 -15.27 -5.98
N ILE A 197 9.89 -16.40 -5.37
CA ILE A 197 9.82 -17.70 -6.05
C ILE A 197 8.85 -17.66 -7.24
N VAL A 198 7.74 -16.93 -7.09
CA VAL A 198 6.74 -16.82 -8.16
C VAL A 198 7.14 -15.77 -9.20
N ILE A 199 7.63 -14.61 -8.80
CA ILE A 199 7.93 -13.50 -9.73
C ILE A 199 9.14 -13.83 -10.62
N LEU A 200 10.23 -14.36 -10.07
CA LEU A 200 11.48 -14.58 -10.81
C LEU A 200 11.32 -15.41 -12.10
N PRO A 201 10.58 -16.53 -12.13
CA PRO A 201 10.39 -17.31 -13.35
C PRO A 201 9.70 -16.51 -14.49
N PHE A 202 8.87 -15.53 -14.15
CA PHE A 202 8.19 -14.71 -15.16
C PHE A 202 9.02 -13.51 -15.62
N THR A 203 9.94 -13.03 -14.78
CA THR A 203 10.69 -11.79 -15.02
C THR A 203 12.17 -12.01 -15.35
N TYR A 204 12.65 -13.27 -15.38
CA TYR A 204 14.07 -13.57 -15.61
C TYR A 204 14.57 -13.04 -16.96
N LYS A 205 13.71 -13.01 -17.99
CA LYS A 205 14.06 -12.46 -19.29
C LYS A 205 14.31 -10.96 -19.21
N ASP A 206 13.44 -10.24 -18.49
CA ASP A 206 13.60 -8.80 -18.28
C ASP A 206 14.89 -8.47 -17.53
N LEU A 207 15.28 -9.32 -16.57
CA LEU A 207 16.55 -9.18 -15.85
C LEU A 207 17.76 -9.53 -16.73
N ALA A 208 17.64 -10.54 -17.62
CA ALA A 208 18.73 -10.99 -18.47
C ALA A 208 19.08 -9.97 -19.57
N ILE A 209 18.10 -9.22 -20.06
CA ILE A 209 18.30 -8.22 -21.14
C ILE A 209 18.66 -6.83 -20.62
N LEU A 210 18.75 -6.64 -19.28
CA LEU A 210 19.12 -5.34 -18.71
C LEU A 210 20.52 -4.92 -19.18
N PRO A 211 20.68 -3.66 -19.62
CA PRO A 211 21.99 -3.12 -19.98
C PRO A 211 22.77 -2.69 -18.72
N TRP A 212 23.15 -3.65 -17.89
CA TRP A 212 23.74 -3.44 -16.55
C TRP A 212 24.85 -2.40 -16.48
N ALA A 213 25.70 -2.36 -17.53
CA ALA A 213 26.84 -1.45 -17.60
C ALA A 213 26.46 -0.03 -18.07
N GLU A 214 25.30 0.13 -18.70
CA GLU A 214 24.85 1.40 -19.27
C GLU A 214 23.89 2.16 -18.35
N ILE A 215 23.36 1.48 -17.31
CA ILE A 215 22.44 2.10 -16.36
C ILE A 215 23.17 3.13 -15.50
N PRO A 216 22.71 4.40 -15.47
CA PRO A 216 23.34 5.46 -14.68
C PRO A 216 23.40 5.15 -13.19
N ALA A 217 24.40 5.65 -12.49
CA ALA A 217 24.52 5.47 -11.04
C ALA A 217 23.31 6.07 -10.27
N THR A 218 22.76 7.18 -10.77
CA THR A 218 21.54 7.80 -10.21
C THR A 218 20.37 6.83 -10.22
N THR A 219 20.15 6.10 -11.30
CA THR A 219 19.10 5.10 -11.46
C THR A 219 19.27 3.92 -10.48
N TRP A 220 20.51 3.53 -10.19
CA TRP A 220 20.79 2.55 -9.15
C TRP A 220 20.47 3.08 -7.74
N PHE A 221 20.73 4.37 -7.44
CA PHE A 221 20.30 4.99 -6.18
C PHE A 221 18.79 5.03 -6.05
N GLU A 222 18.06 5.37 -7.11
CA GLU A 222 16.60 5.33 -7.14
C GLU A 222 16.06 3.93 -6.92
N THR A 223 16.62 2.94 -7.60
CA THR A 223 16.29 1.53 -7.42
C THR A 223 16.57 1.07 -5.99
N ALA A 224 17.71 1.45 -5.43
CA ALA A 224 18.03 1.15 -4.02
C ALA A 224 17.02 1.81 -3.07
N PHE A 225 16.63 3.07 -3.30
CA PHE A 225 15.57 3.72 -2.53
C PHE A 225 14.25 2.94 -2.61
N VAL A 226 13.85 2.52 -3.81
CA VAL A 226 12.62 1.74 -4.03
C VAL A 226 12.67 0.40 -3.29
N VAL A 227 13.81 -0.28 -3.27
CA VAL A 227 13.99 -1.56 -2.58
C VAL A 227 14.05 -1.37 -1.06
N PHE A 228 14.95 -0.53 -0.56
CA PHE A 228 15.22 -0.43 0.88
C PHE A 228 14.20 0.43 1.60
N VAL A 229 13.88 1.62 1.08
CA VAL A 229 12.99 2.57 1.75
C VAL A 229 11.54 2.27 1.42
N ALA A 230 11.18 2.27 0.13
CA ALA A 230 9.79 2.13 -0.29
C ALA A 230 9.30 0.67 -0.32
N THR A 231 10.17 -0.33 -0.10
CA THR A 231 9.73 -1.71 0.07
C THR A 231 10.08 -2.22 1.47
N TYR A 232 11.34 -2.45 1.81
CA TYR A 232 11.68 -3.06 3.09
C TYR A 232 11.20 -2.25 4.30
N LEU A 233 11.61 -0.98 4.44
CA LEU A 233 11.21 -0.14 5.58
C LEU A 233 9.72 0.21 5.57
N ALA A 234 9.17 0.54 4.39
CA ALA A 234 7.76 0.88 4.27
C ALA A 234 6.86 -0.29 4.67
N TYR A 235 7.18 -1.53 4.27
CA TYR A 235 6.41 -2.71 4.67
C TYR A 235 6.54 -3.02 6.17
N ILE A 236 7.69 -2.77 6.82
CA ILE A 236 7.81 -2.88 8.28
C ILE A 236 6.85 -1.89 8.96
N MET A 237 6.87 -0.64 8.52
CA MET A 237 6.02 0.41 9.10
C MET A 237 4.54 0.16 8.85
N MET A 238 4.17 -0.19 7.63
CA MET A 238 2.79 -0.51 7.24
C MET A 238 2.27 -1.74 7.99
N MET A 239 3.04 -2.82 8.05
CA MET A 239 2.64 -4.04 8.73
C MET A 239 2.47 -3.82 10.24
N THR A 240 3.31 -2.98 10.86
CA THR A 240 3.12 -2.58 12.26
C THR A 240 1.77 -1.90 12.47
N GLY A 241 1.39 -1.00 11.56
CA GLY A 241 0.07 -0.39 11.55
C GLY A 241 -1.05 -1.41 11.34
N GLN A 242 -0.91 -2.30 10.39
CA GLN A 242 -1.89 -3.33 10.05
C GLN A 242 -2.16 -4.30 11.21
N LYS A 243 -1.16 -4.61 12.04
CA LYS A 243 -1.35 -5.44 13.25
C LYS A 243 -2.26 -4.77 14.27
N LEU A 244 -2.16 -3.48 14.44
CA LEU A 244 -2.79 -2.71 15.51
C LEU A 244 -4.05 -1.97 15.07
N LEU A 245 -4.09 -1.51 13.83
CA LEU A 245 -5.19 -0.73 13.27
C LEU A 245 -6.20 -1.61 12.54
N ARG A 246 -7.40 -1.05 12.33
CA ARG A 246 -8.41 -1.67 11.48
C ARG A 246 -8.00 -1.56 10.00
N PRO A 247 -8.32 -2.57 9.14
CA PRO A 247 -8.00 -2.53 7.71
C PRO A 247 -8.48 -1.25 7.02
N THR A 248 -9.68 -0.78 7.34
CA THR A 248 -10.23 0.47 6.82
C THR A 248 -9.36 1.68 7.14
N ILE A 249 -8.79 1.76 8.37
CA ILE A 249 -7.89 2.86 8.74
C ILE A 249 -6.58 2.75 7.95
N VAL A 250 -5.99 1.54 7.87
CA VAL A 250 -4.75 1.30 7.12
C VAL A 250 -4.90 1.72 5.67
N SER A 251 -6.01 1.34 5.02
CA SER A 251 -6.27 1.68 3.62
C SER A 251 -6.47 3.18 3.37
N MET A 252 -7.05 3.92 4.32
CA MET A 252 -7.24 5.37 4.22
C MET A 252 -5.92 6.15 4.12
N TYR A 253 -4.84 5.63 4.72
CA TYR A 253 -3.54 6.28 4.63
C TYR A 253 -2.96 6.28 3.20
N ASN A 254 -3.48 5.45 2.28
CA ASN A 254 -3.07 5.51 0.88
C ASN A 254 -3.40 6.86 0.22
N TYR A 255 -4.35 7.62 0.75
CA TYR A 255 -4.60 8.98 0.28
C TYR A 255 -3.46 9.98 0.60
N VAL A 256 -2.49 9.59 1.43
CA VAL A 256 -1.26 10.37 1.65
C VAL A 256 -0.35 10.35 0.41
N GLN A 257 -0.40 9.30 -0.39
CA GLN A 257 0.47 9.15 -1.58
C GLN A 257 0.29 10.32 -2.58
N PRO A 258 -0.93 10.70 -3.01
CA PRO A 258 -1.15 11.85 -3.88
C PRO A 258 -0.66 13.18 -3.27
N ILE A 259 -0.75 13.32 -1.93
CA ILE A 259 -0.26 14.52 -1.24
C ILE A 259 1.25 14.64 -1.40
N VAL A 260 1.97 13.55 -1.13
CA VAL A 260 3.43 13.49 -1.28
C VAL A 260 3.84 13.70 -2.73
N ALA A 261 3.15 13.06 -3.68
CA ALA A 261 3.40 13.27 -5.10
C ALA A 261 3.20 14.73 -5.52
N CYS A 262 2.17 15.40 -4.98
CA CYS A 262 1.93 16.83 -5.20
C CYS A 262 3.07 17.69 -4.63
N ILE A 263 3.51 17.44 -3.40
CA ILE A 263 4.61 18.16 -2.76
C ILE A 263 5.89 18.03 -3.61
N VAL A 264 6.22 16.82 -4.03
CA VAL A 264 7.40 16.57 -4.90
C VAL A 264 7.28 17.32 -6.22
N SER A 265 6.12 17.26 -6.87
CA SER A 265 5.87 17.96 -8.14
C SER A 265 6.08 19.48 -8.01
N VAL A 266 5.61 20.07 -6.91
CA VAL A 266 5.83 21.51 -6.62
C VAL A 266 7.31 21.79 -6.33
N ALA A 267 7.97 20.97 -5.52
CA ALA A 267 9.36 21.15 -5.14
C ALA A 267 10.33 21.02 -6.35
N THR A 268 9.98 20.21 -7.35
CA THR A 268 10.73 20.03 -8.58
C THR A 268 10.37 21.05 -9.69
N GLY A 269 9.46 22.00 -9.39
CA GLY A 269 9.00 23.00 -10.34
C GLY A 269 8.08 22.48 -11.45
N LEU A 270 7.63 21.22 -11.33
CA LEU A 270 6.72 20.59 -12.28
C LEU A 270 5.24 20.82 -11.96
N GLY A 271 4.94 21.41 -10.80
CA GLY A 271 3.60 21.69 -10.33
C GLY A 271 3.48 23.04 -9.61
N VAL A 272 2.26 23.52 -9.46
CA VAL A 272 1.95 24.77 -8.73
C VAL A 272 1.08 24.43 -7.53
N PHE A 273 1.42 25.00 -6.37
CA PHE A 273 0.59 24.87 -5.17
C PHE A 273 -0.40 26.03 -5.12
N GLY A 274 -1.67 25.74 -5.33
CA GLY A 274 -2.75 26.72 -5.27
C GLY A 274 -3.77 26.41 -4.18
N TRP A 275 -4.82 27.20 -4.09
CA TRP A 275 -5.89 27.03 -3.11
C TRP A 275 -6.60 25.68 -3.22
N SER A 276 -6.74 25.14 -4.44
CA SER A 276 -7.35 23.82 -4.68
C SER A 276 -6.53 22.69 -4.07
N GLN A 277 -5.20 22.73 -4.16
CA GLN A 277 -4.31 21.75 -3.55
C GLN A 277 -4.37 21.85 -2.02
N GLY A 278 -4.41 23.05 -1.46
CA GLY A 278 -4.59 23.26 -0.01
C GLY A 278 -5.92 22.67 0.50
N ALA A 279 -7.03 22.96 -0.17
CA ALA A 279 -8.33 22.41 0.16
C ALA A 279 -8.36 20.88 0.04
N ALA A 280 -7.74 20.32 -1.00
CA ALA A 280 -7.64 18.88 -1.20
C ALA A 280 -6.87 18.18 -0.07
N VAL A 281 -5.74 18.74 0.35
CA VAL A 281 -4.96 18.22 1.50
C VAL A 281 -5.80 18.22 2.78
N LEU A 282 -6.55 19.31 3.05
CA LEU A 282 -7.45 19.38 4.21
C LEU A 282 -8.56 18.33 4.16
N LEU A 283 -9.14 18.10 2.97
CA LEU A 283 -10.15 17.02 2.77
C LEU A 283 -9.57 15.63 3.05
N VAL A 284 -8.35 15.34 2.60
CA VAL A 284 -7.71 14.04 2.86
C VAL A 284 -7.47 13.86 4.36
N PHE A 285 -6.84 14.83 5.04
CA PHE A 285 -6.58 14.70 6.48
C PHE A 285 -7.86 14.70 7.30
N GLY A 286 -8.87 15.51 6.95
CA GLY A 286 -10.19 15.47 7.56
C GLY A 286 -10.87 14.13 7.39
N GLY A 287 -10.79 13.54 6.19
CA GLY A 287 -11.31 12.20 5.90
C GLY A 287 -10.65 11.12 6.74
N VAL A 288 -9.32 11.09 6.79
CA VAL A 288 -8.56 10.16 7.64
C VAL A 288 -8.95 10.33 9.12
N TRP A 289 -9.04 11.55 9.59
CA TRP A 289 -9.45 11.86 10.97
C TRP A 289 -10.86 11.35 11.28
N LEU A 290 -11.84 11.59 10.41
CA LEU A 290 -13.21 11.08 10.57
C LEU A 290 -13.27 9.56 10.66
N VAL A 291 -12.52 8.85 9.80
CA VAL A 291 -12.47 7.38 9.85
C VAL A 291 -11.81 6.88 11.13
N THR A 292 -10.76 7.55 11.60
CA THR A 292 -10.08 7.15 12.85
C THR A 292 -10.99 7.33 14.07
N GLN A 293 -11.87 8.32 14.05
CA GLN A 293 -12.88 8.58 15.09
C GLN A 293 -14.14 7.70 14.99
N SER A 294 -14.24 6.85 13.95
CA SER A 294 -15.39 5.98 13.79
C SER A 294 -15.38 4.84 14.82
N LYS A 295 -16.56 4.50 15.38
CA LYS A 295 -16.70 3.44 16.36
C LYS A 295 -16.23 2.07 15.81
N SER A 296 -15.57 1.29 16.66
CA SER A 296 -15.25 -0.11 16.39
C SER A 296 -16.40 -1.03 16.83
N ARG A 297 -16.31 -2.31 16.46
CA ARG A 297 -17.27 -3.32 16.95
C ARG A 297 -17.21 -3.48 18.48
N ALA A 298 -16.03 -3.32 19.06
CA ALA A 298 -15.86 -3.39 20.51
C ALA A 298 -16.56 -2.21 21.21
N ASP A 299 -16.45 -1.00 20.64
CA ASP A 299 -17.09 0.20 21.19
C ASP A 299 -18.63 0.07 21.17
N LEU A 300 -19.20 -0.49 20.10
CA LEU A 300 -20.64 -0.71 20.00
C LEU A 300 -21.15 -1.77 20.97
N LYS A 301 -20.35 -2.81 21.27
CA LYS A 301 -20.73 -3.83 22.26
C LYS A 301 -20.72 -3.29 23.70
N THR A 302 -19.83 -2.34 24.00
CA THR A 302 -19.80 -1.68 25.32
C THR A 302 -20.93 -0.69 25.51
N GLU A 303 -21.46 -0.09 24.46
CA GLU A 303 -22.61 0.83 24.53
C GLU A 303 -23.97 0.11 24.61
N HIS A 304 -24.07 -1.09 24.04
CA HIS A 304 -25.25 -1.94 24.10
C HIS A 304 -24.84 -3.32 24.68
N PRO A 305 -24.62 -3.46 26.00
CA PRO A 305 -24.52 -4.76 26.59
C PRO A 305 -25.84 -5.48 26.31
N SER A 306 -25.75 -6.59 25.54
CA SER A 306 -26.92 -7.40 25.25
C SER A 306 -27.57 -7.83 26.56
N HIS A 307 -28.83 -7.42 26.80
CA HIS A 307 -29.71 -7.87 27.88
C HIS A 307 -30.13 -9.35 27.69
N THR A 308 -29.19 -10.23 27.33
CA THR A 308 -29.47 -11.67 27.21
C THR A 308 -28.30 -12.44 27.79
N ASP A 309 -28.21 -12.43 29.10
CA ASP A 309 -27.86 -13.59 29.89
C ASP A 309 -28.81 -13.61 31.08
N PRO A 310 -29.91 -14.39 31.04
CA PRO A 310 -30.58 -14.78 32.26
C PRO A 310 -29.69 -15.82 32.95
N GLU A 311 -29.35 -15.53 34.17
CA GLU A 311 -28.86 -16.51 35.14
C GLU A 311 -29.68 -17.80 35.02
N SER A 312 -29.05 -18.92 34.76
CA SER A 312 -29.44 -20.24 35.23
C SER A 312 -28.26 -21.19 35.17
#